data_b347021dbb5e80dc6604dd44b39445a3
#
_entry.id   b347021dbb5e80dc6604dd44b39445a3
#
_cell.length_a   1.000
_cell.length_b   1.000
_cell.length_c   1.000
_cell.angle_alpha   90.00
_cell.angle_beta   90.00
_cell.angle_gamma   90.00
#
_symmetry.space_group_name_H-M   'P 1'
#
loop_
_entity.id
_entity.type
_entity.pdbx_description
1 polymer ?
#
loop_
_entity_poly.entity_id
_entity_poly.type
_entity_poly.pdbx_seq_one_letter_code
_entity_poly.pdbx_strand_id
1 'polypeptide(L)'
;MSEEQPQETESTEEIALAPGLAKALQSTDDNSGDRGRRRSGPDPLASLRTWQPRTRLGRMVMNGQILTYEEALSSGLPIREVEIVDALLPDLTDDVVAVNMIHRMTDSGRRVRINVR
;
A
#
# COMPACT_ATOMS: atom_id res chain seq x y z
N MET A 1 25.10 35.72 40.38
CA MET A 1 24.14 36.09 39.33
C MET A 1 24.52 35.34 38.09
N SER A 2 23.95 34.18 37.92
CA SER A 2 24.14 33.30 36.75
C SER A 2 22.76 33.04 36.18
N GLU A 3 22.46 33.71 35.07
CA GLU A 3 21.25 33.47 34.28
C GLU A 3 21.43 32.17 33.51
N GLU A 4 20.78 31.14 33.98
CA GLU A 4 20.57 29.90 33.27
C GLU A 4 19.42 30.06 32.31
N GLN A 5 19.75 30.14 31.02
CA GLN A 5 18.74 30.08 29.95
C GLN A 5 18.27 28.62 29.80
N PRO A 6 16.96 28.35 29.78
CA PRO A 6 16.46 27.06 29.41
C PRO A 6 16.67 26.85 27.91
N GLN A 7 17.45 25.85 27.54
CA GLN A 7 17.50 25.33 26.20
C GLN A 7 16.16 24.71 25.88
N GLU A 8 15.40 25.36 25.03
CA GLU A 8 14.27 24.77 24.33
C GLU A 8 14.82 23.65 23.42
N THR A 9 14.70 22.42 23.90
CA THR A 9 14.80 21.26 23.02
C THR A 9 13.56 21.25 22.15
N GLU A 10 13.66 21.80 20.95
CA GLU A 10 12.72 21.51 19.87
C GLU A 10 12.82 20.00 19.56
N SER A 11 12.00 19.22 20.23
CA SER A 11 11.67 17.89 19.79
C SER A 11 10.81 18.06 18.55
N THR A 12 11.46 18.01 17.39
CA THR A 12 10.80 17.71 16.12
C THR A 12 10.10 16.37 16.33
N GLU A 13 8.80 16.41 16.59
CA GLU A 13 7.96 15.24 16.58
C GLU A 13 8.00 14.70 15.15
N GLU A 14 8.87 13.74 14.90
CA GLU A 14 8.83 12.93 13.70
C GLU A 14 7.49 12.20 13.71
N ILE A 15 6.55 12.67 12.89
CA ILE A 15 5.27 12.00 12.68
C ILE A 15 5.60 10.63 12.11
N ALA A 16 5.37 9.57 12.88
CA ALA A 16 5.56 8.21 12.45
C ALA A 16 4.59 7.91 11.29
N LEU A 17 5.15 7.50 10.14
CA LEU A 17 4.39 7.14 8.95
C LEU A 17 4.42 5.62 8.76
N ALA A 18 3.36 5.08 8.15
CA ALA A 18 3.34 3.69 7.72
C ALA A 18 4.54 3.39 6.79
N PRO A 19 5.13 2.18 6.87
CA PRO A 19 6.40 1.88 6.19
C PRO A 19 6.35 2.08 4.67
N GLY A 20 5.23 1.79 4.02
CA GLY A 20 5.04 2.02 2.60
C GLY A 20 4.96 3.50 2.23
N LEU A 21 4.33 4.32 3.07
CA LEU A 21 4.27 5.77 2.89
C LEU A 21 5.65 6.40 3.07
N ALA A 22 6.40 5.97 4.07
CA ALA A 22 7.78 6.43 4.29
C ALA A 22 8.68 6.07 3.09
N LYS A 23 8.58 4.85 2.56
CA LYS A 23 9.30 4.38 1.38
C LYS A 23 8.91 5.17 0.12
N ALA A 24 7.63 5.47 -0.07
CA ALA A 24 7.13 6.25 -1.21
C ALA A 24 7.64 7.69 -1.20
N LEU A 25 7.82 8.30 -0.03
CA LEU A 25 8.33 9.66 0.10
C LEU A 25 9.85 9.74 -0.10
N GLN A 26 10.60 8.68 0.22
CA GLN A 26 12.07 8.64 0.09
C GLN A 26 12.54 8.35 -1.34
N SER A 27 11.73 7.69 -2.17
CA SER A 27 12.09 7.30 -3.54
C SER A 27 11.83 8.41 -4.56
N THR A 28 12.44 9.61 -4.37
CA THR A 28 12.33 10.70 -5.35
C THR A 28 13.42 10.67 -6.43
N ASP A 29 14.46 9.86 -6.27
CA ASP A 29 15.58 9.80 -7.21
C ASP A 29 16.04 8.36 -7.44
N ASP A 30 15.40 7.66 -8.39
CA ASP A 30 16.08 6.66 -9.20
C ASP A 30 15.19 6.25 -10.40
N ASN A 31 15.24 7.09 -11.43
CA ASN A 31 14.79 6.71 -12.74
C ASN A 31 15.98 6.11 -13.51
N SER A 32 16.46 4.96 -13.08
CA SER A 32 17.46 4.18 -13.81
C SER A 32 16.76 3.05 -14.55
N GLY A 33 16.69 3.23 -15.88
CA GLY A 33 16.02 2.32 -16.78
C GLY A 33 16.47 0.87 -16.70
N ASP A 34 15.50 0.01 -16.50
CA ASP A 34 15.59 -1.39 -16.92
C ASP A 34 14.45 -1.68 -17.92
N ARG A 35 14.88 -1.86 -19.19
CA ARG A 35 14.00 -2.20 -20.31
C ARG A 35 13.72 -3.70 -20.30
N GLY A 36 13.01 -4.16 -19.30
CA GLY A 36 12.42 -5.49 -19.25
C GLY A 36 10.90 -5.39 -19.41
N ARG A 37 10.38 -5.83 -20.56
CA ARG A 37 8.94 -5.93 -20.86
C ARG A 37 8.23 -6.90 -19.90
N ARG A 38 8.11 -6.55 -18.64
CA ARG A 38 7.06 -7.07 -17.77
C ARG A 38 5.93 -6.06 -17.85
N ARG A 39 4.72 -6.51 -18.07
CA ARG A 39 3.51 -5.70 -17.86
C ARG A 39 3.46 -5.36 -16.38
N SER A 40 4.22 -4.37 -15.98
CA SER A 40 4.16 -3.81 -14.66
C SER A 40 2.78 -3.14 -14.54
N GLY A 41 1.98 -3.64 -13.63
CA GLY A 41 0.84 -2.86 -13.15
C GLY A 41 1.35 -1.50 -12.64
N PRO A 42 0.46 -0.56 -12.37
CA PRO A 42 0.85 0.74 -11.84
C PRO A 42 1.71 0.52 -10.58
N ASP A 43 2.84 1.19 -10.53
CA ASP A 43 3.75 1.09 -9.39
C ASP A 43 3.01 1.43 -8.09
N PRO A 44 2.96 0.53 -7.10
CA PRO A 44 2.20 0.75 -5.87
C PRO A 44 2.70 1.99 -5.10
N LEU A 45 3.99 2.28 -5.18
CA LEU A 45 4.58 3.47 -4.57
C LEU A 45 4.14 4.77 -5.24
N ALA A 46 3.88 4.76 -6.55
CA ALA A 46 3.37 5.92 -7.27
C ALA A 46 1.92 6.22 -6.87
N SER A 47 1.10 5.19 -6.66
CA SER A 47 -0.28 5.36 -6.21
C SER A 47 -0.35 5.93 -4.79
N LEU A 48 0.56 5.54 -3.89
CA LEU A 48 0.62 6.06 -2.52
C LEU A 48 0.90 7.56 -2.44
N ARG A 49 1.67 8.11 -3.38
CA ARG A 49 1.99 9.56 -3.39
C ARG A 49 0.77 10.44 -3.70
N THR A 50 -0.14 9.92 -4.52
CA THR A 50 -1.35 10.63 -4.94
C THR A 50 -2.59 10.18 -4.18
N TRP A 51 -2.41 9.24 -3.23
CA TRP A 51 -3.51 8.66 -2.49
C TRP A 51 -4.20 9.67 -1.58
N GLN A 52 -5.52 9.73 -1.72
CA GLN A 52 -6.40 10.49 -0.85
C GLN A 52 -7.36 9.51 -0.15
N PRO A 53 -7.20 9.27 1.14
CA PRO A 53 -8.01 8.29 1.85
C PRO A 53 -9.48 8.71 1.92
N ARG A 54 -10.35 7.82 1.47
CA ARG A 54 -11.81 8.00 1.53
C ARG A 54 -12.43 7.32 2.74
N THR A 55 -11.80 6.24 3.22
CA THR A 55 -12.27 5.48 4.36
C THR A 55 -11.71 6.02 5.68
N ARG A 56 -12.39 5.66 6.78
CA ARG A 56 -11.92 5.99 8.13
C ARG A 56 -10.56 5.34 8.41
N LEU A 57 -10.41 4.05 8.03
CA LEU A 57 -9.15 3.32 8.20
C LEU A 57 -8.01 3.97 7.40
N GLY A 58 -8.26 4.35 6.15
CA GLY A 58 -7.27 5.02 5.32
C GLY A 58 -6.78 6.34 5.93
N ARG A 59 -7.67 7.11 6.53
CA ARG A 59 -7.29 8.36 7.24
C ARG A 59 -6.44 8.08 8.48
N MET A 60 -6.75 7.01 9.24
CA MET A 60 -5.97 6.62 10.42
C MET A 60 -4.55 6.17 10.03
N VAL A 61 -4.42 5.44 8.91
CA VAL A 61 -3.11 5.05 8.36
C VAL A 61 -2.32 6.27 7.87
N MET A 62 -2.98 7.19 7.15
CA MET A 62 -2.34 8.41 6.65
C MET A 62 -1.88 9.32 7.80
N ASN A 63 -2.64 9.39 8.88
CA ASN A 63 -2.31 10.19 10.07
C ASN A 63 -1.28 9.50 10.99
N GLY A 64 -0.80 8.31 10.65
CA GLY A 64 0.17 7.58 11.46
C GLY A 64 -0.39 6.98 12.77
N GLN A 65 -1.71 6.87 12.89
CA GLN A 65 -2.35 6.23 14.05
C GLN A 65 -2.29 4.71 13.99
N ILE A 66 -2.15 4.16 12.81
CA ILE A 66 -2.01 2.73 12.52
C ILE A 66 -0.77 2.56 11.68
N LEU A 67 0.22 1.87 12.22
CA LEU A 67 1.51 1.65 11.58
C LEU A 67 1.73 0.20 11.14
N THR A 68 1.01 -0.73 11.79
CA THR A 68 1.12 -2.15 11.52
C THR A 68 -0.17 -2.73 10.97
N TYR A 69 -0.03 -3.77 10.16
CA TYR A 69 -1.18 -4.49 9.61
C TYR A 69 -2.03 -5.15 10.71
N GLU A 70 -1.41 -5.61 11.78
CA GLU A 70 -2.09 -6.21 12.93
C GLU A 70 -3.00 -5.20 13.66
N GLU A 71 -2.54 -3.96 13.81
CA GLU A 71 -3.35 -2.87 14.36
C GLU A 71 -4.56 -2.55 13.46
N ALA A 72 -4.35 -2.57 12.15
CA ALA A 72 -5.43 -2.37 11.19
C ALA A 72 -6.52 -3.45 11.33
N LEU A 73 -6.12 -4.73 11.47
CA LEU A 73 -7.07 -5.83 11.73
C LEU A 73 -7.74 -5.70 13.10
N SER A 74 -7.01 -5.31 14.14
CA SER A 74 -7.54 -5.14 15.49
C SER A 74 -8.58 -4.03 15.58
N SER A 75 -8.50 -3.03 14.70
CA SER A 75 -9.47 -1.93 14.65
C SER A 75 -10.88 -2.37 14.27
N GLY A 76 -11.03 -3.58 13.70
CA GLY A 76 -12.32 -4.13 13.24
C GLY A 76 -12.93 -3.37 12.05
N LEU A 77 -12.21 -2.44 11.45
CA LEU A 77 -12.67 -1.68 10.28
C LEU A 77 -12.37 -2.45 8.99
N PRO A 78 -13.30 -2.45 8.02
CA PRO A 78 -13.08 -3.13 6.76
C PRO A 78 -12.02 -2.41 5.92
N ILE A 79 -11.07 -3.18 5.37
CA ILE A 79 -10.09 -2.69 4.39
C ILE A 79 -10.81 -2.62 3.04
N ARG A 80 -10.98 -1.42 2.51
CA ARG A 80 -11.67 -1.16 1.23
C ARG A 80 -10.80 -0.45 0.19
N GLU A 81 -9.63 -0.02 0.58
CA GLU A 81 -8.66 0.69 -0.27
C GLU A 81 -7.41 -0.17 -0.38
N VAL A 82 -6.91 -0.34 -1.60
CA VAL A 82 -5.70 -1.14 -1.89
C VAL A 82 -4.48 -0.46 -1.29
N GLU A 83 -4.46 0.86 -1.36
CA GLU A 83 -3.37 1.70 -0.89
C GLU A 83 -3.07 1.51 0.61
N ILE A 84 -4.06 1.09 1.40
CA ILE A 84 -3.84 0.75 2.82
C ILE A 84 -2.90 -0.44 2.94
N VAL A 85 -3.07 -1.46 2.09
CA VAL A 85 -2.22 -2.65 2.10
C VAL A 85 -0.81 -2.31 1.62
N ASP A 86 -0.70 -1.54 0.54
CA ASP A 86 0.58 -1.09 -0.01
C ASP A 86 1.34 -0.20 1.00
N ALA A 87 0.62 0.60 1.78
CA ALA A 87 1.21 1.44 2.82
C ALA A 87 1.74 0.64 4.02
N LEU A 88 1.00 -0.38 4.45
CA LEU A 88 1.35 -1.18 5.62
C LEU A 88 2.32 -2.32 5.31
N LEU A 89 2.25 -2.88 4.09
CA LEU A 89 3.02 -4.04 3.66
C LEU A 89 3.75 -3.76 2.33
N PRO A 90 4.78 -2.89 2.31
CA PRO A 90 5.46 -2.50 1.07
C PRO A 90 6.25 -3.64 0.42
N ASP A 91 6.58 -4.69 1.17
CA ASP A 91 7.36 -5.82 0.70
C ASP A 91 6.49 -7.08 0.44
N LEU A 92 5.17 -6.87 0.30
CA LEU A 92 4.25 -7.94 -0.03
C LEU A 92 4.55 -8.48 -1.43
N THR A 93 4.77 -9.78 -1.52
CA THR A 93 4.95 -10.50 -2.78
C THR A 93 3.80 -11.46 -3.00
N ASP A 94 3.34 -11.56 -4.23
CA ASP A 94 2.32 -12.51 -4.65
C ASP A 94 2.91 -13.51 -5.65
N ASP A 95 2.42 -14.75 -5.62
CA ASP A 95 2.79 -15.78 -6.57
C ASP A 95 1.57 -16.60 -6.99
N VAL A 96 1.54 -16.96 -8.26
CA VAL A 96 0.45 -17.76 -8.82
C VAL A 96 0.78 -19.25 -8.68
N VAL A 97 0.14 -19.91 -7.73
CA VAL A 97 0.37 -21.32 -7.44
C VAL A 97 -0.26 -22.23 -8.48
N ALA A 98 -1.47 -21.93 -8.93
CA ALA A 98 -2.17 -22.73 -9.94
C ALA A 98 -3.22 -21.91 -10.68
N VAL A 99 -3.38 -22.22 -11.96
CA VAL A 99 -4.44 -21.65 -12.81
C VAL A 99 -5.29 -22.78 -13.37
N ASN A 100 -6.55 -22.84 -12.97
CA ASN A 100 -7.52 -23.83 -13.47
C ASN A 100 -8.42 -23.18 -14.51
N MET A 101 -8.48 -23.78 -15.71
CA MET A 101 -9.41 -23.35 -16.74
C MET A 101 -10.77 -24.04 -16.55
N ILE A 102 -11.79 -23.25 -16.30
CA ILE A 102 -13.16 -23.77 -16.16
C ILE A 102 -13.86 -23.64 -17.51
N HIS A 103 -14.37 -24.77 -18.01
CA HIS A 103 -15.22 -24.81 -19.19
C HIS A 103 -16.68 -25.01 -18.76
N ARG A 104 -17.53 -24.02 -19.02
CA ARG A 104 -18.96 -24.16 -18.82
C ARG A 104 -19.60 -24.55 -20.14
N MET A 105 -20.39 -25.63 -20.14
CA MET A 105 -21.24 -25.95 -21.27
C MET A 105 -22.59 -25.21 -21.15
N THR A 106 -23.06 -24.67 -22.25
CA THR A 106 -24.43 -24.11 -22.36
C THR A 106 -25.39 -25.26 -22.68
N ASP A 107 -26.71 -25.03 -22.47
CA ASP A 107 -27.75 -26.03 -22.72
C ASP A 107 -27.78 -26.54 -24.18
N SER A 108 -27.23 -25.76 -25.12
CA SER A 108 -27.05 -26.15 -26.54
C SER A 108 -25.75 -26.96 -26.79
N GLY A 109 -25.02 -27.36 -25.77
CA GLY A 109 -23.77 -28.11 -25.88
C GLY A 109 -22.57 -27.33 -26.41
N ARG A 110 -22.69 -26.00 -26.57
CA ARG A 110 -21.60 -25.15 -27.02
C ARG A 110 -20.61 -24.90 -25.89
N ARG A 111 -19.33 -25.19 -26.14
CA ARG A 111 -18.26 -24.92 -25.17
C ARG A 111 -17.94 -23.43 -25.14
N VAL A 112 -18.17 -22.77 -24.01
CA VAL A 112 -17.83 -21.37 -23.80
C VAL A 112 -16.50 -21.31 -23.03
N ARG A 113 -15.50 -20.63 -23.62
CA ARG A 113 -14.21 -20.38 -22.95
C ARG A 113 -14.34 -19.13 -22.12
N ILE A 114 -14.24 -19.28 -20.79
CA ILE A 114 -14.21 -18.15 -19.88
C ILE A 114 -12.73 -17.84 -19.61
N ASN A 115 -12.29 -16.68 -20.07
CA ASN A 115 -10.97 -16.17 -19.68
C ASN A 115 -11.10 -15.46 -18.35
N VAL A 116 -10.42 -15.98 -17.35
CA VAL A 116 -10.23 -15.29 -16.07
C VAL A 116 -9.10 -14.28 -16.29
N ARG A 117 -9.41 -12.99 -16.08
CA ARG A 117 -8.41 -11.92 -16.11
C ARG A 117 -7.90 -11.68 -14.73
#